data_ca8d9b7fc7a28c0b0fa8f44ca580ec2e
#
_entry.id   ca8d9b7fc7a28c0b0fa8f44ca580ec2e
#
_cell.length_a   1.000
_cell.length_b   1.000
_cell.length_c   1.000
_cell.angle_alpha   90.00
_cell.angle_beta   90.00
_cell.angle_gamma   90.00
#
_symmetry.space_group_name_H-M   'P 1'
#
loop_
_entity.id
_entity.type
_entity.pdbx_description
1 polymer ?
#
loop_
_entity_poly.entity_id
_entity_poly.type
_entity_poly.pdbx_seq_one_letter_code
_entity_poly.pdbx_strand_id
1 'polypeptide(L)'
;EKQDFGKTYLSEAIGEEILKKGKTVFYQTAPKLLSKLMEYKVLDIKKYNEMSDFLSTVDLLIIDDFGAENVTEAKKEEVLNIINSRTYNKKSMIISTNLSMKDIYTIYTDRVASRIVGDFKGYIFKGADIRLLKAKEQREVG
;
A
#
# COMPACT_ATOMS: atom_id res chain seq x y z
N GLU A 1 14.75 7.09 -7.76
CA GLU A 1 15.19 5.72 -8.08
C GLU A 1 15.88 5.04 -6.92
N LYS A 2 16.92 5.69 -6.32
CA LYS A 2 17.57 5.15 -5.13
C LYS A 2 16.62 5.04 -3.93
N GLN A 3 15.67 5.97 -3.84
CA GLN A 3 14.65 5.94 -2.80
C GLN A 3 13.68 4.78 -3.00
N ASP A 4 13.30 4.52 -4.25
CA ASP A 4 12.41 3.42 -4.59
C ASP A 4 13.04 2.08 -4.28
N PHE A 5 14.32 1.94 -4.57
CA PHE A 5 15.06 0.71 -4.28
C PHE A 5 15.00 0.33 -2.80
N GLY A 6 15.21 1.30 -1.90
CA GLY A 6 15.17 1.04 -0.46
C GLY A 6 13.80 0.60 0.03
N LYS A 7 12.74 1.26 -0.42
CA LYS A 7 11.36 0.93 -0.05
C LYS A 7 10.96 -0.45 -0.54
N THR A 8 11.26 -0.75 -1.80
CA THR A 8 10.95 -2.05 -2.40
C THR A 8 11.69 -3.18 -1.69
N TYR A 9 12.98 -2.98 -1.43
CA TYR A 9 13.79 -3.98 -0.72
C TYR A 9 13.19 -4.32 0.65
N LEU A 10 12.83 -3.31 1.44
CA LEU A 10 12.26 -3.54 2.76
C LEU A 10 10.89 -4.21 2.68
N SER A 11 10.05 -3.78 1.77
CA SER A 11 8.71 -4.38 1.57
C SER A 11 8.82 -5.86 1.19
N GLU A 12 9.75 -6.20 0.31
CA GLU A 12 10.01 -7.59 -0.08
C GLU A 12 10.50 -8.43 1.10
N ALA A 13 11.42 -7.88 1.89
CA ALA A 13 11.96 -8.58 3.06
C ALA A 13 10.87 -8.88 4.08
N ILE A 14 10.00 -7.92 4.36
CA ILE A 14 8.86 -8.11 5.26
C ILE A 14 7.91 -9.17 4.69
N GLY A 15 7.61 -9.09 3.40
CA GLY A 15 6.76 -10.07 2.72
C GLY A 15 7.28 -11.48 2.85
N GLU A 16 8.59 -11.69 2.66
CA GLU A 16 9.22 -13.00 2.81
C GLU A 16 9.06 -13.56 4.23
N GLU A 17 9.24 -12.71 5.25
CA GLU A 17 9.07 -13.15 6.64
C GLU A 17 7.62 -13.56 6.93
N ILE A 18 6.66 -12.83 6.39
CA ILE A 18 5.23 -13.16 6.55
C ILE A 18 4.90 -14.48 5.86
N LEU A 19 5.43 -14.70 4.64
CA LEU A 19 5.26 -15.97 3.92
C LEU A 19 5.85 -17.14 4.69
N LYS A 20 7.02 -16.97 5.31
CA LYS A 20 7.65 -18.01 6.13
C LYS A 20 6.79 -18.42 7.32
N LYS A 21 5.93 -17.54 7.80
CA LYS A 21 4.97 -17.81 8.88
C LYS A 21 3.70 -18.50 8.40
N GLY A 22 3.63 -18.88 7.12
CA GLY A 22 2.47 -19.54 6.54
C GLY A 22 1.30 -18.62 6.22
N LYS A 23 1.55 -17.31 6.16
CA LYS A 23 0.52 -16.31 5.85
C LYS A 23 0.57 -15.90 4.39
N THR A 24 -0.50 -15.28 3.90
CA THR A 24 -0.60 -14.85 2.51
C THR A 24 -0.11 -13.42 2.34
N VAL A 25 0.57 -13.16 1.21
CA VAL A 25 1.09 -11.83 0.86
C VAL A 25 0.73 -11.54 -0.59
N PHE A 26 0.25 -10.33 -0.85
CA PHE A 26 0.05 -9.86 -2.21
C PHE A 26 0.78 -8.53 -2.40
N TYR A 27 1.60 -8.46 -3.44
CA TYR A 27 2.36 -7.28 -3.84
C TYR A 27 1.88 -6.80 -5.20
N GLN A 28 1.63 -5.50 -5.33
CA GLN A 28 1.35 -4.88 -6.61
C GLN A 28 1.66 -3.39 -6.56
N THR A 29 1.99 -2.82 -7.71
CA THR A 29 2.11 -1.36 -7.83
C THR A 29 0.72 -0.73 -7.88
N ALA A 30 0.58 0.47 -7.33
CA ALA A 30 -0.70 1.18 -7.33
C ALA A 30 -1.24 1.41 -8.75
N PRO A 31 -0.42 1.84 -9.73
CA PRO A 31 -0.93 2.01 -11.10
C PRO A 31 -1.57 0.76 -11.68
N LYS A 32 -0.90 -0.39 -11.55
CA LYS A 32 -1.43 -1.66 -12.07
C LYS A 32 -2.67 -2.12 -11.33
N LEU A 33 -2.64 -2.04 -10.00
CA LEU A 33 -3.76 -2.48 -9.17
C LEU A 33 -5.02 -1.67 -9.47
N LEU A 34 -4.90 -0.35 -9.47
CA LEU A 34 -6.06 0.52 -9.68
C LEU A 34 -6.59 0.44 -11.12
N SER A 35 -5.70 0.35 -12.10
CA SER A 35 -6.13 0.15 -13.49
C SER A 35 -6.88 -1.16 -13.68
N LYS A 36 -6.44 -2.22 -13.05
CA LYS A 36 -7.10 -3.53 -13.10
C LYS A 36 -8.47 -3.49 -12.44
N LEU A 37 -8.57 -2.87 -11.27
CA LEU A 37 -9.84 -2.72 -10.58
C LEU A 37 -10.85 -1.92 -11.40
N MET A 38 -10.41 -0.83 -12.04
CA MET A 38 -11.27 -0.02 -12.89
C MET A 38 -11.74 -0.80 -14.11
N GLU A 39 -10.83 -1.55 -14.74
CA GLU A 39 -11.16 -2.40 -15.88
C GLU A 39 -12.21 -3.45 -15.51
N TYR A 40 -12.00 -4.18 -14.43
CA TYR A 40 -12.95 -5.20 -13.98
C TYR A 40 -14.30 -4.61 -13.60
N LYS A 41 -14.30 -3.45 -12.95
CA LYS A 41 -15.55 -2.79 -12.53
C LYS A 41 -16.46 -2.49 -13.71
N VAL A 42 -15.88 -2.16 -14.87
CA VAL A 42 -16.62 -1.85 -16.09
C VAL A 42 -16.94 -3.11 -16.91
N LEU A 43 -15.96 -4.03 -17.05
CA LEU A 43 -16.06 -5.13 -18.01
C LEU A 43 -16.48 -6.47 -17.38
N ASP A 44 -16.19 -6.69 -16.12
CA ASP A 44 -16.43 -7.98 -15.47
C ASP A 44 -16.60 -7.81 -13.95
N ILE A 45 -17.82 -7.51 -13.56
CA ILE A 45 -18.15 -7.22 -12.16
C ILE A 45 -17.84 -8.41 -11.23
N LYS A 46 -17.93 -9.63 -11.73
CA LYS A 46 -17.60 -10.82 -10.94
C LYS A 46 -16.12 -10.82 -10.57
N LYS A 47 -15.23 -10.55 -11.52
CA LYS A 47 -13.80 -10.44 -11.27
C LYS A 47 -13.48 -9.27 -10.34
N TYR A 48 -14.19 -8.15 -10.50
CA TYR A 48 -14.04 -7.03 -9.59
C TYR A 48 -14.35 -7.43 -8.15
N ASN A 49 -15.46 -8.10 -7.92
CA ASN A 49 -15.84 -8.55 -6.59
C ASN A 49 -14.85 -9.56 -6.00
N GLU A 50 -14.39 -10.50 -6.81
CA GLU A 50 -13.37 -11.47 -6.39
C GLU A 50 -12.06 -10.78 -5.99
N MET A 51 -11.61 -9.81 -6.77
CA MET A 51 -10.40 -9.05 -6.47
C MET A 51 -10.59 -8.21 -5.20
N SER A 52 -11.72 -7.54 -5.05
CA SER A 52 -12.02 -6.76 -3.84
C SER A 52 -12.01 -7.62 -2.59
N ASP A 53 -12.63 -8.79 -2.64
CA ASP A 53 -12.63 -9.73 -1.52
C ASP A 53 -11.21 -10.20 -1.20
N PHE A 54 -10.44 -10.53 -2.21
CA PHE A 54 -9.05 -10.96 -2.05
C PHE A 54 -8.21 -9.86 -1.39
N LEU A 55 -8.34 -8.62 -1.87
CA LEU A 55 -7.58 -7.48 -1.34
C LEU A 55 -7.96 -7.15 0.11
N SER A 56 -9.18 -7.48 0.52
CA SER A 56 -9.62 -7.23 1.90
C SER A 56 -9.26 -8.35 2.87
N THR A 57 -8.88 -9.53 2.38
CA THR A 57 -8.66 -10.72 3.21
C THR A 57 -7.23 -11.25 3.22
N VAL A 58 -6.41 -10.95 2.21
CA VAL A 58 -5.01 -11.35 2.21
C VAL A 58 -4.30 -10.82 3.46
N ASP A 59 -3.44 -11.63 4.08
CA ASP A 59 -2.84 -11.27 5.36
C ASP A 59 -1.98 -10.01 5.29
N LEU A 60 -1.17 -9.88 4.24
CA LEU A 60 -0.39 -8.67 4.01
C LEU A 60 -0.59 -8.18 2.58
N LEU A 61 -1.00 -6.94 2.42
CA LEU A 61 -1.09 -6.26 1.13
C LEU A 61 0.01 -5.20 1.05
N ILE A 62 0.83 -5.29 0.00
CA ILE A 62 1.88 -4.32 -0.28
C ILE A 62 1.53 -3.57 -1.55
N ILE A 63 1.30 -2.28 -1.44
CA ILE A 63 1.05 -1.39 -2.58
C ILE A 63 2.27 -0.50 -2.77
N ASP A 64 2.94 -0.67 -3.91
CA ASP A 64 4.14 0.08 -4.25
C ASP A 64 3.79 1.21 -5.23
N ASP A 65 4.65 2.21 -5.34
CA ASP A 65 4.48 3.37 -6.23
C ASP A 65 3.13 4.09 -6.06
N PHE A 66 2.67 4.21 -4.82
CA PHE A 66 1.42 4.91 -4.52
C PHE A 66 1.55 6.39 -4.92
N GLY A 67 0.59 6.86 -5.71
CA GLY A 67 0.59 8.23 -6.23
C GLY A 67 1.26 8.40 -7.58
N ALA A 68 1.87 7.34 -8.15
CA ALA A 68 2.45 7.38 -9.49
C ALA A 68 1.41 7.21 -10.59
N GLU A 69 0.20 6.76 -10.23
CA GLU A 69 -0.91 6.56 -11.16
C GLU A 69 -1.59 7.89 -11.52
N ASN A 70 -2.32 7.88 -12.62
CA ASN A 70 -3.21 8.97 -12.96
C ASN A 70 -4.44 8.90 -12.05
N VAL A 71 -4.46 9.75 -11.02
CA VAL A 71 -5.46 9.67 -9.95
C VAL A 71 -6.78 10.31 -10.39
N THR A 72 -7.82 9.48 -10.52
CA THR A 72 -9.19 9.91 -10.81
C THR A 72 -10.04 9.78 -9.55
N GLU A 73 -11.22 10.38 -9.54
CA GLU A 73 -12.15 10.27 -8.41
C GLU A 73 -12.53 8.80 -8.14
N ALA A 74 -12.73 8.02 -9.19
CA ALA A 74 -13.02 6.59 -9.05
C ALA A 74 -11.87 5.83 -8.39
N LYS A 75 -10.63 6.14 -8.74
CA LYS A 75 -9.45 5.52 -8.14
C LYS A 75 -9.30 5.93 -6.67
N LYS A 76 -9.59 7.17 -6.33
CA LYS A 76 -9.58 7.63 -4.93
C LYS A 76 -10.57 6.83 -4.08
N GLU A 77 -11.77 6.59 -4.60
CA GLU A 77 -12.76 5.77 -3.91
C GLU A 77 -12.28 4.33 -3.73
N GLU A 78 -11.63 3.74 -4.73
CA GLU A 78 -11.09 2.39 -4.61
C GLU A 78 -10.00 2.30 -3.54
N VAL A 79 -9.11 3.29 -3.48
CA VAL A 79 -8.08 3.35 -2.45
C VAL A 79 -8.72 3.41 -1.07
N LEU A 80 -9.71 4.27 -0.88
CA LEU A 80 -10.42 4.40 0.39
C LEU A 80 -11.11 3.09 0.78
N ASN A 81 -11.76 2.43 -0.18
CA ASN A 81 -12.43 1.15 0.06
C ASN A 81 -11.44 0.07 0.50
N ILE A 82 -10.28 0.00 -0.14
CA ILE A 82 -9.23 -0.97 0.22
C ILE A 82 -8.76 -0.71 1.66
N ILE A 83 -8.42 0.53 1.98
CA ILE A 83 -7.93 0.89 3.31
C ILE A 83 -8.98 0.58 4.38
N ASN A 84 -10.23 1.00 4.15
CA ASN A 84 -11.32 0.80 5.11
C ASN A 84 -11.61 -0.68 5.34
N SER A 85 -11.67 -1.48 4.28
CA SER A 85 -11.96 -2.92 4.42
C SER A 85 -10.83 -3.66 5.14
N ARG A 86 -9.57 -3.32 4.89
CA ARG A 86 -8.45 -3.93 5.57
C ARG A 86 -8.39 -3.51 7.04
N THR A 87 -8.69 -2.26 7.34
CA THR A 87 -8.79 -1.78 8.73
C THR A 87 -9.90 -2.52 9.47
N TYR A 88 -11.06 -2.65 8.85
CA TYR A 88 -12.18 -3.38 9.43
C TYR A 88 -11.83 -4.84 9.70
N ASN A 89 -11.16 -5.50 8.77
CA ASN A 89 -10.74 -6.91 8.89
C ASN A 89 -9.47 -7.09 9.70
N LYS A 90 -8.88 -6.01 10.22
CA LYS A 90 -7.63 -6.03 11.01
C LYS A 90 -6.48 -6.69 10.25
N LYS A 91 -6.35 -6.39 8.96
CA LYS A 91 -5.31 -6.92 8.07
C LYS A 91 -4.21 -5.89 7.84
N SER A 92 -2.97 -6.36 7.83
CA SER A 92 -1.78 -5.52 7.68
C SER A 92 -1.59 -5.03 6.25
N MET A 93 -1.06 -3.82 6.10
CA MET A 93 -0.87 -3.19 4.80
C MET A 93 0.39 -2.34 4.80
N ILE A 94 1.13 -2.37 3.69
CA ILE A 94 2.28 -1.51 3.46
C ILE A 94 1.99 -0.66 2.22
N ILE A 95 2.19 0.64 2.33
CA ILE A 95 2.10 1.57 1.21
C ILE A 95 3.46 2.24 1.03
N SER A 96 4.07 2.06 -0.14
CA SER A 96 5.30 2.75 -0.52
C SER A 96 4.97 3.88 -1.48
N THR A 97 5.51 5.06 -1.23
CA THR A 97 5.23 6.25 -2.04
C THR A 97 6.42 7.20 -2.05
N ASN A 98 6.54 7.96 -3.15
CA ASN A 98 7.45 9.10 -3.24
C ASN A 98 6.76 10.42 -2.90
N LEU A 99 5.46 10.38 -2.59
CA LEU A 99 4.71 11.57 -2.21
C LEU A 99 5.01 11.95 -0.75
N SER A 100 5.06 13.24 -0.48
CA SER A 100 5.01 13.73 0.88
C SER A 100 3.60 13.61 1.44
N MET A 101 3.43 13.71 2.75
CA MET A 101 2.08 13.73 3.35
C MET A 101 1.24 14.88 2.80
N LYS A 102 1.87 16.05 2.57
CA LYS A 102 1.19 17.19 1.95
C LYS A 102 0.66 16.84 0.55
N ASP A 103 1.46 16.15 -0.24
CA ASP A 103 1.05 15.73 -1.59
C ASP A 103 -0.10 14.74 -1.54
N ILE A 104 -0.10 13.84 -0.58
CA ILE A 104 -1.20 12.89 -0.39
C ILE A 104 -2.50 13.63 -0.08
N TYR A 105 -2.47 14.64 0.79
CA TYR A 105 -3.65 15.49 1.06
C TYR A 105 -4.12 16.24 -0.19
N THR A 106 -3.18 16.68 -1.04
CA THR A 106 -3.52 17.44 -2.24
C THR A 106 -4.08 16.57 -3.36
N ILE A 107 -3.46 15.39 -3.59
CA ILE A 107 -3.79 14.50 -4.71
C ILE A 107 -4.98 13.61 -4.37
N TYR A 108 -5.01 13.07 -3.16
CA TYR A 108 -6.09 12.24 -2.68
C TYR A 108 -7.07 13.06 -1.84
N THR A 109 -8.18 12.46 -1.45
CA THR A 109 -9.15 13.16 -0.59
C THR A 109 -8.62 13.25 0.85
N ASP A 110 -9.15 14.22 1.62
CA ASP A 110 -8.88 14.31 3.05
C ASP A 110 -9.21 12.98 3.77
N ARG A 111 -10.21 12.26 3.29
CA ARG A 111 -10.60 10.97 3.86
C ARG A 111 -9.50 9.92 3.73
N VAL A 112 -8.88 9.81 2.54
CA VAL A 112 -7.76 8.90 2.32
C VAL A 112 -6.56 9.32 3.17
N ALA A 113 -6.20 10.60 3.10
CA ALA A 113 -5.05 11.11 3.84
C ALA A 113 -5.21 10.94 5.35
N SER A 114 -6.41 11.20 5.87
CA SER A 114 -6.70 11.04 7.31
C SER A 114 -6.56 9.58 7.75
N ARG A 115 -6.99 8.62 6.93
CA ARG A 115 -6.79 7.21 7.22
C ARG A 115 -5.32 6.84 7.25
N ILE A 116 -4.54 7.31 6.28
CA ILE A 116 -3.10 7.03 6.22
C ILE A 116 -2.39 7.61 7.42
N VAL A 117 -2.67 8.87 7.77
CA VAL A 117 -2.05 9.51 8.95
C VAL A 117 -2.46 8.84 10.26
N GLY A 118 -3.75 8.49 10.40
CA GLY A 118 -4.29 7.96 11.63
C GLY A 118 -3.97 6.49 11.88
N ASP A 119 -3.94 5.68 10.82
CA ASP A 119 -3.88 4.21 10.94
C ASP A 119 -2.51 3.63 10.59
N PHE A 120 -1.64 4.39 9.90
CA PHE A 120 -0.35 3.89 9.43
C PHE A 120 0.80 4.51 10.20
N LYS A 121 1.84 3.70 10.42
CA LYS A 121 3.12 4.18 10.94
C LYS A 121 4.01 4.59 9.77
N GLY A 122 4.46 5.83 9.76
CA GLY A 122 5.24 6.39 8.67
C GLY A 122 6.74 6.25 8.86
N TYR A 123 7.44 5.89 7.78
CA TYR A 123 8.90 5.83 7.72
C TYR A 123 9.38 6.61 6.51
N ILE A 124 10.45 7.38 6.68
CA ILE A 124 11.05 8.16 5.60
C ILE A 124 12.32 7.47 5.14
N PHE A 125 12.40 7.18 3.85
CA PHE A 125 13.56 6.54 3.23
C PHE A 125 14.34 7.53 2.39
N LYS A 126 15.66 7.60 2.66
CA LYS A 126 16.61 8.31 1.82
C LYS A 126 17.62 7.28 1.32
N GLY A 127 17.96 7.32 0.04
CA GLY A 127 18.74 6.26 -0.57
C GLY A 127 20.06 5.94 0.13
N ALA A 128 20.75 6.97 0.66
CA ALA A 128 22.01 6.77 1.37
C ALA A 128 21.86 6.23 2.79
N ASP A 129 20.66 6.27 3.36
CA ASP A 129 20.41 6.01 4.78
C ASP A 129 19.72 4.66 5.05
N ILE A 130 19.73 3.76 4.10
CA ILE A 130 19.05 2.46 4.21
C ILE A 130 19.47 1.70 5.47
N ARG A 131 20.76 1.70 5.81
CA ARG A 131 21.27 0.98 6.99
C ARG A 131 20.72 1.56 8.29
N LEU A 132 20.67 2.89 8.39
CA LEU A 132 20.16 3.57 9.56
C LEU A 132 18.66 3.34 9.74
N LEU A 133 17.91 3.35 8.66
CA LEU A 133 16.47 3.11 8.67
C LEU A 133 16.15 1.68 9.10
N LYS A 134 16.88 0.68 8.63
CA LYS A 134 16.72 -0.70 9.06
C LYS A 134 17.00 -0.88 10.55
N ALA A 135 18.08 -0.28 11.05
CA ALA A 135 18.43 -0.36 12.47
C ALA A 135 17.36 0.30 13.34
N LYS A 136 16.85 1.46 12.92
CA LYS A 136 15.78 2.17 13.62
C LYS A 136 14.50 1.35 13.65
N GLU A 137 14.15 0.74 12.54
CA GLU A 137 12.94 -0.07 12.42
C GLU A 137 13.03 -1.32 13.31
N GLN A 138 14.16 -1.98 13.36
CA GLN A 138 14.38 -3.10 14.27
C GLN A 138 14.15 -2.72 15.73
N ARG A 139 14.55 -1.52 16.14
CA ARG A 139 14.30 -1.03 17.51
C ARG A 139 12.82 -0.80 17.78
N GLU A 140 12.07 -0.33 16.79
CA GLU A 140 10.64 -0.06 16.95
C GLU A 140 9.81 -1.33 16.95
N VAL A 141 10.25 -2.35 16.23
CA VAL A 141 9.58 -3.66 16.17
C VAL A 141 9.96 -4.55 17.35
N GLY A 142 11.13 -4.34 17.89
CA GLY A 142 11.59 -5.02 19.08
C GLY A 142 11.02 -4.42 20.34
#